data_949f9aa7e3c8ff862d10ed29a60ce5a1
#
_entry.id   949f9aa7e3c8ff862d10ed29a60ce5a1
#
_cell.length_a   1.000
_cell.length_b   1.000
_cell.length_c   1.000
_cell.angle_alpha   90.00
_cell.angle_beta   90.00
_cell.angle_gamma   90.00
#
_symmetry.space_group_name_H-M   'P 1'
#
loop_
_entity.id
_entity.type
_entity.pdbx_description
1 polymer ?
#
loop_
_entity_poly.entity_id
_entity_poly.type
_entity_poly.pdbx_seq_one_letter_code
_entity_poly.pdbx_strand_id
1 'polypeptide(L)'
;MKKPLLLMILDGWGINPNPLHNAVALAKTPHLTKYLAEYPHVAIRTSGMAVGLPDGQMGNSEVGHLNLGAGRVVYQELTRVTKAILDGDFFTNPVLLHCIAKVKASGGRLHLSGLLSDGGVHSHNTHLYALLELAKREGLTEVFIHCLLDGRDTPPQSGAGYLAELETEIERIGVGQIATIMGRYYAMDRDNRWERVEKAYNAITCGEGAFSSSAKEAIERSYAAGVHDEFVLPAVIVPNATLGDGDGFIFFNFRSDRAREITRAIALDGFNGFERRNRPKLAGYVCLTEYDATFGLPIAFASTELTNILGGVLANAGMKQLRIAETEKYAHVTFFFNGGVETPFPGEDRALIPSPKEVATYDQKPEMSAFKVTDELLARLDQDIYDVIILNFANCDMVGHTGVEAAAIKAVEAVDSCAGRVVAKVQEMGGAVLITADHGNAEQMADENGKPFTAHTTNPVWLVLVDDSRKGTILRESGRLADIAPTMLKMLGLPQPKEMSGESLL
;
A
#
# COMPACT_ATOMS: atom_id res chain seq x y z
N MET A 1 -5.43 40.41 -6.07
CA MET A 1 -4.38 39.42 -6.28
C MET A 1 -4.66 38.23 -5.35
N LYS A 2 -4.70 37.04 -5.90
CA LYS A 2 -4.81 35.82 -5.12
C LYS A 2 -3.60 35.67 -4.21
N LYS A 3 -3.82 35.07 -3.02
CA LYS A 3 -2.74 34.70 -2.10
C LYS A 3 -2.65 33.17 -2.10
N PRO A 4 -1.93 32.57 -3.05
CA PRO A 4 -1.96 31.13 -3.23
C PRO A 4 -1.31 30.41 -2.04
N LEU A 5 -1.88 29.25 -1.67
CA LEU A 5 -1.21 28.26 -0.83
C LEU A 5 -0.61 27.19 -1.72
N LEU A 6 0.71 27.02 -1.67
CA LEU A 6 1.43 26.05 -2.48
C LEU A 6 1.98 24.93 -1.59
N LEU A 7 1.67 23.68 -1.91
CA LEU A 7 2.36 22.50 -1.40
C LEU A 7 3.44 22.11 -2.41
N MET A 8 4.71 22.18 -2.00
CA MET A 8 5.87 21.78 -2.78
C MET A 8 6.41 20.46 -2.25
N ILE A 9 6.35 19.43 -3.07
CA ILE A 9 6.82 18.09 -2.74
C ILE A 9 8.17 17.89 -3.43
N LEU A 10 9.23 17.80 -2.64
CA LEU A 10 10.60 17.49 -3.09
C LEU A 10 10.79 15.98 -3.02
N ASP A 11 10.29 15.26 -4.03
CA ASP A 11 10.21 13.80 -4.06
C ASP A 11 11.58 13.16 -3.78
N GLY A 12 11.65 12.28 -2.76
CA GLY A 12 12.88 11.62 -2.36
C GLY A 12 13.88 12.45 -1.54
N TRP A 13 13.47 13.61 -0.99
CA TRP A 13 14.34 14.48 -0.17
C TRP A 13 14.18 14.16 1.32
N GLY A 14 14.91 13.16 1.82
CA GLY A 14 14.88 12.74 3.23
C GLY A 14 15.83 13.52 4.13
N ILE A 15 15.73 13.25 5.44
CA ILE A 15 16.60 13.78 6.49
C ILE A 15 17.51 12.65 6.98
N ASN A 16 18.81 12.84 6.85
CA ASN A 16 19.80 11.94 7.44
C ASN A 16 20.90 12.79 8.11
N PRO A 17 21.16 12.60 9.41
CA PRO A 17 22.21 13.34 10.12
C PRO A 17 23.62 12.93 9.70
N ASN A 18 23.79 11.75 9.09
CA ASN A 18 25.06 11.29 8.55
C ASN A 18 25.34 11.99 7.20
N PRO A 19 26.42 12.78 7.07
CA PRO A 19 26.77 13.45 5.81
C PRO A 19 27.45 12.52 4.79
N LEU A 20 27.88 11.31 5.19
CA LEU A 20 28.58 10.39 4.31
C LEU A 20 27.59 9.78 3.32
N HIS A 21 27.90 9.87 2.03
CA HIS A 21 27.02 9.41 0.94
C HIS A 21 25.60 9.99 1.01
N ASN A 22 25.49 11.24 1.43
CA ASN A 22 24.25 11.97 1.58
C ASN A 22 24.24 13.13 0.57
N ALA A 23 23.58 12.92 -0.57
CA ALA A 23 23.54 13.93 -1.63
C ALA A 23 22.85 15.22 -1.18
N VAL A 24 21.88 15.15 -0.26
CA VAL A 24 21.20 16.31 0.31
C VAL A 24 22.15 17.14 1.17
N ALA A 25 22.96 16.51 2.01
CA ALA A 25 23.92 17.20 2.88
C ALA A 25 25.15 17.73 2.11
N LEU A 26 25.54 17.06 1.02
CA LEU A 26 26.70 17.42 0.20
C LEU A 26 26.40 18.52 -0.85
N ALA A 27 25.13 18.66 -1.22
CA ALA A 27 24.69 19.65 -2.21
C ALA A 27 24.69 21.09 -1.64
N LYS A 28 24.86 22.05 -2.52
CA LYS A 28 24.70 23.47 -2.19
C LYS A 28 23.23 23.86 -2.30
N THR A 29 22.59 24.01 -1.16
CA THR A 29 21.14 24.29 -1.03
C THR A 29 20.89 25.63 -0.31
N PRO A 30 21.31 26.79 -0.85
CA PRO A 30 21.21 28.07 -0.14
C PRO A 30 19.77 28.46 0.19
N HIS A 31 18.79 28.09 -0.66
CA HIS A 31 17.39 28.46 -0.46
C HIS A 31 16.76 27.62 0.65
N LEU A 32 16.87 26.29 0.58
CA LEU A 32 16.33 25.40 1.62
C LEU A 32 17.04 25.62 2.96
N THR A 33 18.36 25.83 2.96
CA THR A 33 19.10 26.18 4.17
C THR A 33 18.58 27.45 4.82
N LYS A 34 18.30 28.51 4.01
CA LYS A 34 17.68 29.73 4.49
C LYS A 34 16.31 29.51 5.07
N TYR A 35 15.44 28.72 4.38
CA TYR A 35 14.08 28.48 4.84
C TYR A 35 14.06 27.70 6.16
N LEU A 36 14.90 26.70 6.32
CA LEU A 36 15.07 25.99 7.59
C LEU A 36 15.58 26.88 8.73
N ALA A 37 16.39 27.89 8.43
CA ALA A 37 16.89 28.81 9.44
C ALA A 37 15.86 29.88 9.85
N GLU A 38 15.00 30.32 8.92
CA GLU A 38 14.12 31.48 9.13
C GLU A 38 12.65 31.12 9.43
N TYR A 39 12.19 29.91 9.07
CA TYR A 39 10.78 29.55 9.13
C TYR A 39 10.51 28.33 10.02
N PRO A 40 9.30 28.24 10.55
CA PRO A 40 8.88 27.05 11.31
C PRO A 40 9.03 25.77 10.48
N HIS A 41 9.63 24.77 11.07
CA HIS A 41 9.78 23.46 10.44
C HIS A 41 9.71 22.33 11.46
N VAL A 42 9.36 21.15 10.99
CA VAL A 42 9.28 19.93 11.80
C VAL A 42 9.60 18.73 10.94
N ALA A 43 10.22 17.70 11.52
CA ALA A 43 10.41 16.42 10.86
C ALA A 43 9.10 15.61 10.92
N ILE A 44 8.70 15.04 9.80
CA ILE A 44 7.49 14.21 9.69
C ILE A 44 7.83 12.81 9.16
N ARG A 45 7.07 11.82 9.62
CA ARG A 45 7.26 10.41 9.26
C ARG A 45 6.61 10.09 7.93
N THR A 46 7.33 9.28 7.11
CA THR A 46 6.93 8.91 5.75
C THR A 46 7.01 7.41 5.48
N SER A 47 7.19 6.59 6.52
CA SER A 47 7.40 5.14 6.39
C SER A 47 6.59 4.35 7.40
N GLY A 48 6.50 3.05 7.22
CA GLY A 48 5.83 2.13 8.14
C GLY A 48 4.38 2.50 8.43
N MET A 49 3.93 2.23 9.64
CA MET A 49 2.55 2.48 10.08
C MET A 49 2.11 3.95 9.97
N ALA A 50 3.05 4.89 9.95
CA ALA A 50 2.73 6.32 9.81
C ALA A 50 2.11 6.67 8.45
N VAL A 51 2.31 5.81 7.44
CA VAL A 51 1.75 5.96 6.09
C VAL A 51 0.91 4.75 5.63
N GLY A 52 0.60 3.83 6.54
CA GLY A 52 -0.24 2.67 6.25
C GLY A 52 0.49 1.46 5.67
N LEU A 53 1.81 1.40 5.84
CA LEU A 53 2.67 0.27 5.48
C LEU A 53 3.08 -0.52 6.73
N PRO A 54 3.54 -1.78 6.60
CA PRO A 54 4.13 -2.52 7.70
C PRO A 54 5.28 -1.75 8.37
N ASP A 55 5.51 -2.00 9.67
CA ASP A 55 6.63 -1.41 10.39
C ASP A 55 7.97 -1.75 9.71
N GLY A 56 8.86 -0.76 9.65
CA GLY A 56 10.16 -0.88 8.99
C GLY A 56 10.12 -0.84 7.46
N GLN A 57 8.95 -0.84 6.85
CA GLN A 57 8.85 -0.70 5.40
C GLN A 57 9.00 0.78 4.98
N MET A 58 9.91 1.03 4.03
CA MET A 58 10.11 2.35 3.44
C MET A 58 8.85 2.85 2.74
N GLY A 59 8.62 4.16 2.76
CA GLY A 59 7.57 4.83 1.99
C GLY A 59 7.83 4.74 0.48
N ASN A 60 6.85 5.15 -0.28
CA ASN A 60 6.95 5.31 -1.74
C ASN A 60 6.03 6.43 -2.20
N SER A 61 6.22 6.89 -3.44
CA SER A 61 5.49 8.05 -3.94
C SER A 61 3.98 7.82 -4.05
N GLU A 62 3.52 6.60 -4.38
CA GLU A 62 2.09 6.28 -4.47
C GLU A 62 1.42 6.43 -3.10
N VAL A 63 1.95 5.75 -2.09
CA VAL A 63 1.45 5.80 -0.72
C VAL A 63 1.62 7.20 -0.13
N GLY A 64 2.75 7.86 -0.37
CA GLY A 64 3.03 9.21 0.13
C GLY A 64 2.01 10.23 -0.37
N HIS A 65 1.81 10.32 -1.69
CA HIS A 65 0.85 11.25 -2.28
C HIS A 65 -0.60 10.93 -1.92
N LEU A 66 -0.92 9.64 -1.79
CA LEU A 66 -2.25 9.21 -1.33
C LEU A 66 -2.54 9.74 0.09
N ASN A 67 -1.59 9.61 1.01
CA ASN A 67 -1.73 10.12 2.38
C ASN A 67 -1.80 11.65 2.43
N LEU A 68 -0.96 12.35 1.62
CA LEU A 68 -0.97 13.80 1.50
C LEU A 68 -2.34 14.33 1.06
N GLY A 69 -2.94 13.72 0.03
CA GLY A 69 -4.24 14.14 -0.49
C GLY A 69 -5.42 13.72 0.37
N ALA A 70 -5.35 12.54 0.98
CA ALA A 70 -6.44 11.99 1.79
C ALA A 70 -6.58 12.65 3.17
N GLY A 71 -5.52 13.26 3.71
CA GLY A 71 -5.52 13.83 5.07
C GLY A 71 -5.77 12.79 6.16
N ARG A 72 -5.46 11.53 5.86
CA ARG A 72 -5.57 10.38 6.76
C ARG A 72 -4.56 9.32 6.37
N VAL A 73 -4.20 8.42 7.32
CA VAL A 73 -3.41 7.26 6.99
C VAL A 73 -4.26 6.29 6.18
N VAL A 74 -3.84 6.01 4.96
CA VAL A 74 -4.49 5.02 4.08
C VAL A 74 -3.71 3.71 4.17
N TYR A 75 -4.24 2.79 4.95
CA TYR A 75 -3.60 1.50 5.17
C TYR A 75 -3.68 0.62 3.93
N GLN A 76 -2.54 0.08 3.50
CA GLN A 76 -2.50 -1.00 2.52
C GLN A 76 -3.19 -2.25 3.08
N GLU A 77 -3.71 -3.13 2.24
CA GLU A 77 -4.55 -4.26 2.66
C GLU A 77 -3.87 -5.14 3.73
N LEU A 78 -2.58 -5.47 3.55
CA LEU A 78 -1.81 -6.21 4.55
C LEU A 78 -1.85 -5.50 5.91
N THR A 79 -1.51 -4.22 5.92
CA THR A 79 -1.43 -3.42 7.15
C THR A 79 -2.81 -3.19 7.75
N ARG A 80 -3.84 -3.01 6.93
CA ARG A 80 -5.23 -2.82 7.36
C ARG A 80 -5.75 -4.03 8.13
N VAL A 81 -5.55 -5.23 7.59
CA VAL A 81 -5.96 -6.48 8.25
C VAL A 81 -5.12 -6.72 9.51
N THR A 82 -3.80 -6.56 9.42
CA THR A 82 -2.90 -6.71 10.58
C THR A 82 -3.26 -5.75 11.71
N LYS A 83 -3.53 -4.48 11.37
CA LYS A 83 -3.95 -3.47 12.36
C LYS A 83 -5.29 -3.86 13.01
N ALA A 84 -6.26 -4.32 12.25
CA ALA A 84 -7.55 -4.78 12.80
C ALA A 84 -7.38 -5.95 13.78
N ILE A 85 -6.41 -6.84 13.53
CA ILE A 85 -6.05 -7.92 14.47
C ILE A 85 -5.46 -7.35 15.75
N LEU A 86 -4.51 -6.43 15.65
CA LEU A 86 -3.84 -5.81 16.81
C LEU A 86 -4.79 -4.98 17.67
N ASP A 87 -5.70 -4.23 17.04
CA ASP A 87 -6.69 -3.41 17.72
C ASP A 87 -7.86 -4.23 18.29
N GLY A 88 -8.03 -5.49 17.84
CA GLY A 88 -9.12 -6.37 18.24
C GLY A 88 -10.38 -6.30 17.35
N ASP A 89 -10.46 -5.35 16.44
CA ASP A 89 -11.60 -5.13 15.52
C ASP A 89 -11.83 -6.33 14.58
N PHE A 90 -10.77 -7.06 14.25
CA PHE A 90 -10.85 -8.30 13.47
C PHE A 90 -11.80 -9.31 14.11
N PHE A 91 -11.76 -9.44 15.44
CA PHE A 91 -12.54 -10.43 16.20
C PHE A 91 -14.01 -10.01 16.42
N THR A 92 -14.34 -8.79 16.04
CA THR A 92 -15.71 -8.26 16.05
C THR A 92 -16.26 -7.98 14.65
N ASN A 93 -15.51 -8.39 13.61
CA ASN A 93 -15.91 -8.18 12.22
C ASN A 93 -17.25 -8.86 11.93
N PRO A 94 -18.30 -8.10 11.57
CA PRO A 94 -19.66 -8.65 11.45
C PRO A 94 -19.82 -9.66 10.33
N VAL A 95 -19.00 -9.58 9.26
CA VAL A 95 -19.06 -10.48 8.12
C VAL A 95 -18.48 -11.86 8.49
N LEU A 96 -17.33 -11.85 9.16
CA LEU A 96 -16.69 -13.08 9.67
C LEU A 96 -17.59 -13.76 10.70
N LEU A 97 -18.10 -13.03 11.68
CA LEU A 97 -19.00 -13.53 12.70
C LEU A 97 -20.30 -14.07 12.10
N HIS A 98 -20.86 -13.40 11.10
CA HIS A 98 -22.08 -13.87 10.42
C HIS A 98 -21.86 -15.19 9.68
N CYS A 99 -20.72 -15.36 9.00
CA CYS A 99 -20.35 -16.62 8.37
C CYS A 99 -20.26 -17.76 9.41
N ILE A 100 -19.55 -17.54 10.50
CA ILE A 100 -19.40 -18.52 11.59
C ILE A 100 -20.76 -18.86 12.21
N ALA A 101 -21.61 -17.88 12.43
CA ALA A 101 -22.96 -18.12 12.95
C ALA A 101 -23.81 -19.00 12.01
N LYS A 102 -23.71 -18.79 10.70
CA LYS A 102 -24.38 -19.66 9.71
C LYS A 102 -23.84 -21.09 9.72
N VAL A 103 -22.53 -21.25 9.82
CA VAL A 103 -21.89 -22.59 9.95
C VAL A 103 -22.41 -23.30 11.19
N LYS A 104 -22.48 -22.63 12.33
CA LYS A 104 -23.04 -23.20 13.58
C LYS A 104 -24.51 -23.59 13.42
N ALA A 105 -25.29 -22.74 12.77
CA ALA A 105 -26.72 -22.98 12.56
C ALA A 105 -27.00 -24.16 11.61
N SER A 106 -26.14 -24.40 10.63
CA SER A 106 -26.23 -25.52 9.70
C SER A 106 -25.68 -26.84 10.28
N GLY A 107 -24.95 -26.78 11.38
CA GLY A 107 -24.14 -27.91 11.88
C GLY A 107 -22.98 -28.27 10.96
N GLY A 108 -22.55 -27.34 10.13
CA GLY A 108 -21.44 -27.50 9.20
C GLY A 108 -20.06 -27.21 9.81
N ARG A 109 -19.06 -27.29 8.99
CA ARG A 109 -17.63 -27.09 9.35
C ARG A 109 -17.10 -25.79 8.74
N LEU A 110 -16.06 -25.23 9.32
CA LEU A 110 -15.40 -24.05 8.76
C LEU A 110 -14.16 -24.47 7.97
N HIS A 111 -14.06 -24.00 6.73
CA HIS A 111 -12.89 -24.18 5.88
C HIS A 111 -12.18 -22.85 5.67
N LEU A 112 -10.88 -22.83 5.88
CA LEU A 112 -9.99 -21.69 5.67
C LEU A 112 -9.03 -22.02 4.54
N SER A 113 -8.86 -21.13 3.58
CA SER A 113 -7.88 -21.31 2.51
C SER A 113 -7.19 -19.99 2.16
N GLY A 114 -5.93 -20.07 1.73
CA GLY A 114 -5.12 -18.96 1.27
C GLY A 114 -3.65 -19.31 1.23
N LEU A 115 -2.84 -18.37 0.75
CA LEU A 115 -1.41 -18.56 0.62
C LEU A 115 -0.75 -18.55 2.01
N LEU A 116 -0.03 -19.61 2.33
CA LEU A 116 0.62 -19.81 3.62
C LEU A 116 2.08 -19.35 3.54
N SER A 117 2.32 -18.10 3.83
CA SER A 117 3.66 -17.51 3.94
C SER A 117 3.62 -16.17 4.70
N ASP A 118 4.77 -15.64 5.05
CA ASP A 118 4.98 -14.30 5.59
C ASP A 118 5.38 -13.27 4.52
N GLY A 119 5.36 -13.65 3.24
CA GLY A 119 5.77 -12.81 2.12
C GLY A 119 4.97 -11.52 1.95
N GLY A 120 3.74 -11.48 2.48
CA GLY A 120 2.94 -10.26 2.57
C GLY A 120 2.45 -9.67 1.24
N VAL A 121 2.54 -10.44 0.13
CA VAL A 121 2.12 -9.99 -1.21
C VAL A 121 0.65 -10.31 -1.49
N HIS A 122 0.19 -11.49 -1.13
CA HIS A 122 -1.18 -11.97 -1.35
C HIS A 122 -1.94 -12.24 -0.07
N SER A 123 -1.23 -12.64 0.98
CA SER A 123 -1.73 -13.03 2.29
C SER A 123 -0.63 -12.86 3.33
N HIS A 124 -0.96 -13.16 4.57
CA HIS A 124 0.02 -13.31 5.64
C HIS A 124 -0.43 -14.40 6.59
N ASN A 125 0.49 -15.28 7.04
CA ASN A 125 0.18 -16.41 7.93
C ASN A 125 -0.47 -15.97 9.25
N THR A 126 -0.09 -14.81 9.81
CA THR A 126 -0.72 -14.26 11.02
C THR A 126 -2.22 -13.97 10.87
N HIS A 127 -2.70 -13.70 9.64
CA HIS A 127 -4.14 -13.52 9.38
C HIS A 127 -4.89 -14.85 9.47
N LEU A 128 -4.28 -15.96 9.04
CA LEU A 128 -4.81 -17.31 9.24
C LEU A 128 -4.87 -17.63 10.73
N TYR A 129 -3.82 -17.32 11.50
CA TYR A 129 -3.81 -17.58 12.94
C TYR A 129 -4.91 -16.79 13.67
N ALA A 130 -5.17 -15.55 13.25
CA ALA A 130 -6.28 -14.76 13.78
C ALA A 130 -7.66 -15.37 13.43
N LEU A 131 -7.83 -15.97 12.25
CA LEU A 131 -9.06 -16.68 11.89
C LEU A 131 -9.27 -17.95 12.76
N LEU A 132 -8.20 -18.68 13.05
CA LEU A 132 -8.26 -19.83 13.98
C LEU A 132 -8.63 -19.36 15.39
N GLU A 133 -8.00 -18.29 15.87
CA GLU A 133 -8.34 -17.68 17.17
C GLU A 133 -9.80 -17.24 17.22
N LEU A 134 -10.31 -16.61 16.16
CA LEU A 134 -11.72 -16.22 16.03
C LEU A 134 -12.64 -17.44 16.09
N ALA A 135 -12.34 -18.50 15.30
CA ALA A 135 -13.09 -19.73 15.30
C ALA A 135 -13.14 -20.39 16.69
N LYS A 136 -12.02 -20.38 17.43
CA LYS A 136 -11.94 -20.84 18.81
C LYS A 136 -12.80 -20.03 19.76
N ARG A 137 -12.73 -18.68 19.67
CA ARG A 137 -13.55 -17.78 20.50
C ARG A 137 -15.04 -18.02 20.28
N GLU A 138 -15.42 -18.30 19.03
CA GLU A 138 -16.79 -18.61 18.65
C GLU A 138 -17.21 -20.07 18.95
N GLY A 139 -16.33 -20.90 19.51
CA GLY A 139 -16.62 -22.25 19.94
C GLY A 139 -16.73 -23.29 18.81
N LEU A 140 -16.15 -23.02 17.65
CA LEU A 140 -16.02 -24.02 16.58
C LEU A 140 -14.95 -25.06 16.95
N THR A 141 -15.23 -26.30 16.65
CA THR A 141 -14.34 -27.47 16.90
C THR A 141 -13.84 -28.11 15.61
N GLU A 142 -14.61 -27.97 14.53
CA GLU A 142 -14.28 -28.54 13.22
C GLU A 142 -13.89 -27.41 12.26
N VAL A 143 -12.58 -27.13 12.20
CA VAL A 143 -11.98 -26.11 11.33
C VAL A 143 -10.90 -26.76 10.49
N PHE A 144 -11.03 -26.69 9.17
CA PHE A 144 -10.13 -27.30 8.20
C PHE A 144 -9.39 -26.27 7.39
N ILE A 145 -8.09 -26.49 7.18
CA ILE A 145 -7.21 -25.54 6.50
C ILE A 145 -6.71 -26.17 5.19
N HIS A 146 -6.93 -25.45 4.09
CA HIS A 146 -6.41 -25.77 2.78
C HIS A 146 -5.23 -24.85 2.48
N CYS A 147 -4.01 -25.33 2.75
CA CYS A 147 -2.79 -24.53 2.63
C CYS A 147 -2.33 -24.42 1.18
N LEU A 148 -2.19 -23.18 0.69
CA LEU A 148 -1.55 -22.90 -0.58
C LEU A 148 -0.10 -22.51 -0.32
N LEU A 149 0.86 -23.23 -0.93
CA LEU A 149 2.29 -23.01 -0.69
C LEU A 149 2.83 -21.98 -1.68
N ASP A 150 3.74 -21.12 -1.23
CA ASP A 150 4.22 -19.96 -1.95
C ASP A 150 5.39 -20.30 -2.90
N GLY A 151 6.62 -20.23 -2.44
CA GLY A 151 7.83 -20.51 -3.20
C GLY A 151 8.14 -19.52 -4.34
N ARG A 152 7.39 -18.39 -4.42
CA ARG A 152 7.54 -17.34 -5.42
C ARG A 152 7.82 -15.97 -4.78
N ASP A 153 7.01 -15.59 -3.80
CA ASP A 153 7.19 -14.37 -3.01
C ASP A 153 8.09 -14.65 -1.79
N THR A 154 8.36 -15.92 -1.51
CA THR A 154 9.27 -16.44 -0.48
C THR A 154 10.19 -17.51 -1.11
N PRO A 155 11.28 -17.92 -0.41
CA PRO A 155 12.20 -18.93 -0.94
C PRO A 155 11.50 -20.24 -1.34
N PRO A 156 11.95 -20.92 -2.41
CA PRO A 156 11.21 -22.03 -3.03
C PRO A 156 10.98 -23.29 -2.16
N GLN A 157 11.64 -23.40 -1.02
CA GLN A 157 11.50 -24.53 -0.06
C GLN A 157 11.20 -24.03 1.36
N SER A 158 10.61 -22.86 1.52
CA SER A 158 10.22 -22.33 2.83
C SER A 158 8.91 -22.91 3.37
N GLY A 159 8.10 -23.54 2.50
CA GLY A 159 6.78 -24.08 2.84
C GLY A 159 6.79 -25.11 3.99
N ALA A 160 7.83 -25.93 4.10
CA ALA A 160 7.98 -26.85 5.20
C ALA A 160 8.07 -26.13 6.57
N GLY A 161 8.76 -24.99 6.62
CA GLY A 161 8.83 -24.15 7.82
C GLY A 161 7.49 -23.54 8.18
N TYR A 162 6.76 -22.99 7.20
CA TYR A 162 5.43 -22.42 7.43
C TYR A 162 4.38 -23.46 7.85
N LEU A 163 4.46 -24.68 7.31
CA LEU A 163 3.58 -25.78 7.76
C LEU A 163 3.87 -26.16 9.21
N ALA A 164 5.13 -26.28 9.60
CA ALA A 164 5.52 -26.60 10.98
C ALA A 164 5.11 -25.47 11.96
N GLU A 165 5.25 -24.21 11.55
CA GLU A 165 4.76 -23.04 12.32
C GLU A 165 3.24 -23.10 12.48
N LEU A 166 2.50 -23.39 11.41
CA LEU A 166 1.04 -23.52 11.46
C LEU A 166 0.61 -24.66 12.40
N GLU A 167 1.26 -25.83 12.36
CA GLU A 167 0.99 -26.93 13.29
C GLU A 167 1.19 -26.50 14.75
N THR A 168 2.27 -25.75 15.03
CA THR A 168 2.53 -25.18 16.37
C THR A 168 1.42 -24.20 16.80
N GLU A 169 0.96 -23.34 15.89
CA GLU A 169 -0.11 -22.39 16.17
C GLU A 169 -1.48 -23.10 16.37
N ILE A 170 -1.76 -24.16 15.60
CA ILE A 170 -2.96 -24.99 15.79
C ILE A 170 -2.95 -25.63 17.18
N GLU A 171 -1.82 -26.16 17.63
CA GLU A 171 -1.67 -26.73 18.98
C GLU A 171 -1.86 -25.66 20.06
N ARG A 172 -1.26 -24.49 19.90
CA ARG A 172 -1.37 -23.36 20.84
C ARG A 172 -2.81 -22.86 20.97
N ILE A 173 -3.50 -22.68 19.84
CA ILE A 173 -4.87 -22.17 19.79
C ILE A 173 -5.87 -23.26 20.22
N GLY A 174 -5.60 -24.50 19.87
CA GLY A 174 -6.41 -25.68 20.21
C GLY A 174 -7.61 -25.89 19.28
N VAL A 175 -7.55 -25.41 18.04
CA VAL A 175 -8.52 -25.66 16.97
C VAL A 175 -7.85 -25.56 15.60
N GLY A 176 -8.30 -26.38 14.66
CA GLY A 176 -7.81 -26.42 13.28
C GLY A 176 -7.14 -27.74 12.93
N GLN A 177 -7.21 -28.13 11.66
CA GLN A 177 -6.51 -29.28 11.08
C GLN A 177 -6.12 -28.93 9.64
N ILE A 178 -4.90 -29.23 9.24
CA ILE A 178 -4.48 -29.12 7.84
C ILE A 178 -5.16 -30.23 7.05
N ALA A 179 -6.10 -29.85 6.18
CA ALA A 179 -6.87 -30.78 5.36
C ALA A 179 -6.16 -31.12 4.04
N THR A 180 -5.63 -30.11 3.37
CA THR A 180 -4.91 -30.28 2.12
C THR A 180 -3.73 -29.31 2.05
N ILE A 181 -2.68 -29.71 1.32
CA ILE A 181 -1.61 -28.80 0.89
C ILE A 181 -1.49 -28.85 -0.62
N MET A 182 -1.14 -27.72 -1.26
CA MET A 182 -0.89 -27.62 -2.69
C MET A 182 -0.12 -26.34 -3.03
N GLY A 183 0.65 -26.34 -4.12
CA GLY A 183 1.33 -25.15 -4.58
C GLY A 183 0.36 -24.12 -5.17
N ARG A 184 0.71 -22.85 -5.04
CA ARG A 184 -0.06 -21.72 -5.58
C ARG A 184 -0.28 -21.80 -7.09
N TYR A 185 0.55 -22.53 -7.82
CA TYR A 185 0.42 -22.77 -9.25
C TYR A 185 -0.96 -23.35 -9.63
N TYR A 186 -1.58 -24.11 -8.73
CA TYR A 186 -2.88 -24.74 -8.96
C TYR A 186 -4.04 -23.87 -8.49
N ALA A 187 -3.97 -23.36 -7.27
CA ALA A 187 -5.10 -22.67 -6.65
C ALA A 187 -5.12 -21.16 -6.90
N MET A 188 -4.02 -20.58 -7.38
CA MET A 188 -3.83 -19.14 -7.54
C MET A 188 -3.46 -18.77 -8.99
N ASP A 189 -4.05 -19.47 -9.96
CA ASP A 189 -3.96 -19.06 -11.36
C ASP A 189 -4.70 -17.70 -11.57
N ARG A 190 -4.31 -16.96 -12.61
CA ARG A 190 -4.97 -15.71 -13.02
C ARG A 190 -5.06 -15.55 -14.53
N ASP A 191 -4.80 -16.65 -15.26
CA ASP A 191 -4.67 -16.68 -16.72
C ASP A 191 -5.70 -17.64 -17.34
N ASN A 192 -6.76 -17.97 -16.56
CA ASN A 192 -7.84 -18.90 -16.94
C ASN A 192 -7.34 -20.31 -17.34
N ARG A 193 -6.28 -20.77 -16.67
CA ARG A 193 -5.77 -22.14 -16.77
C ARG A 193 -6.62 -23.07 -15.91
N TRP A 194 -7.84 -23.29 -16.34
CA TRP A 194 -8.85 -24.00 -15.56
C TRP A 194 -8.44 -25.43 -15.20
N GLU A 195 -7.61 -26.09 -16.01
CA GLU A 195 -7.04 -27.41 -15.73
C GLU A 195 -6.16 -27.43 -14.46
N ARG A 196 -5.62 -26.28 -14.05
CA ARG A 196 -4.88 -26.12 -12.80
C ARG A 196 -5.84 -25.93 -11.62
N VAL A 197 -6.77 -24.98 -11.79
CA VAL A 197 -7.76 -24.63 -10.79
C VAL A 197 -8.65 -25.81 -10.45
N GLU A 198 -9.01 -26.65 -11.43
CA GLU A 198 -9.78 -27.86 -11.25
C GLU A 198 -9.11 -28.85 -10.29
N LYS A 199 -7.78 -29.03 -10.36
CA LYS A 199 -7.06 -29.88 -9.42
C LYS A 199 -7.17 -29.41 -7.98
N ALA A 200 -7.02 -28.08 -7.77
CA ALA A 200 -7.19 -27.48 -6.45
C ALA A 200 -8.63 -27.61 -5.95
N TYR A 201 -9.60 -27.32 -6.82
CA TYR A 201 -11.02 -27.46 -6.54
C TYR A 201 -11.38 -28.90 -6.13
N ASN A 202 -10.94 -29.90 -6.90
CA ASN A 202 -11.23 -31.31 -6.62
C ASN A 202 -10.56 -31.79 -5.34
N ALA A 203 -9.38 -31.30 -5.00
CA ALA A 203 -8.74 -31.61 -3.73
C ALA A 203 -9.57 -31.08 -2.54
N ILE A 204 -10.10 -29.88 -2.64
CA ILE A 204 -10.91 -29.24 -1.59
C ILE A 204 -12.31 -29.87 -1.49
N THR A 205 -12.96 -30.16 -2.62
CA THR A 205 -14.38 -30.56 -2.65
C THR A 205 -14.63 -32.05 -2.78
N CYS A 206 -13.66 -32.79 -3.38
CA CYS A 206 -13.80 -34.24 -3.64
C CYS A 206 -12.74 -35.07 -2.91
N GLY A 207 -11.74 -34.44 -2.27
CA GLY A 207 -10.65 -35.16 -1.62
C GLY A 207 -9.70 -35.84 -2.63
N GLU A 208 -9.61 -35.30 -3.85
CA GLU A 208 -8.74 -35.82 -4.89
C GLU A 208 -7.31 -35.28 -4.74
N GLY A 209 -6.36 -36.19 -4.61
CA GLY A 209 -4.95 -35.85 -4.47
C GLY A 209 -4.15 -37.03 -3.92
N ALA A 210 -2.83 -36.82 -3.83
CA ALA A 210 -2.00 -37.85 -3.20
C ALA A 210 -2.24 -37.83 -1.70
N PHE A 211 -2.65 -38.98 -1.14
CA PHE A 211 -2.83 -39.11 0.30
C PHE A 211 -1.47 -39.07 1.03
N SER A 212 -1.42 -38.38 2.16
CA SER A 212 -0.31 -38.41 3.12
C SER A 212 -0.82 -38.36 4.54
N SER A 213 -0.11 -39.01 5.46
CA SER A 213 -0.47 -39.06 6.87
C SER A 213 -0.26 -37.75 7.62
N SER A 214 0.55 -36.81 7.05
CA SER A 214 0.81 -35.50 7.59
C SER A 214 1.21 -34.49 6.50
N ALA A 215 1.07 -33.21 6.78
CA ALA A 215 1.55 -32.13 5.90
C ALA A 215 3.07 -32.21 5.71
N LYS A 216 3.82 -32.53 6.77
CA LYS A 216 5.26 -32.75 6.74
C LYS A 216 5.65 -33.85 5.76
N GLU A 217 5.03 -35.03 5.84
CA GLU A 217 5.30 -36.14 4.91
C GLU A 217 5.02 -35.74 3.46
N ALA A 218 3.92 -35.04 3.21
CA ALA A 218 3.54 -34.61 1.87
C ALA A 218 4.56 -33.64 1.25
N ILE A 219 5.03 -32.66 2.00
CA ILE A 219 5.99 -31.66 1.51
C ILE A 219 7.39 -32.27 1.33
N GLU A 220 7.85 -33.10 2.26
CA GLU A 220 9.13 -33.81 2.17
C GLU A 220 9.17 -34.74 0.94
N ARG A 221 8.10 -35.47 0.67
CA ARG A 221 7.97 -36.30 -0.52
C ARG A 221 8.05 -35.48 -1.81
N SER A 222 7.42 -34.30 -1.83
CA SER A 222 7.47 -33.38 -2.96
C SER A 222 8.89 -32.87 -3.21
N TYR A 223 9.59 -32.44 -2.16
CA TYR A 223 10.96 -31.95 -2.26
C TYR A 223 11.93 -33.06 -2.71
N ALA A 224 11.75 -34.30 -2.20
CA ALA A 224 12.53 -35.45 -2.63
C ALA A 224 12.34 -35.78 -4.12
N ALA A 225 11.18 -35.43 -4.69
CA ALA A 225 10.91 -35.53 -6.12
C ALA A 225 11.38 -34.32 -6.94
N GLY A 226 12.06 -33.34 -6.33
CA GLY A 226 12.52 -32.10 -6.97
C GLY A 226 11.41 -31.09 -7.26
N VAL A 227 10.24 -31.25 -6.64
CA VAL A 227 9.09 -30.33 -6.79
C VAL A 227 9.01 -29.43 -5.57
N HIS A 228 9.21 -28.13 -5.79
CA HIS A 228 9.24 -27.09 -4.76
C HIS A 228 7.85 -26.49 -4.51
N ASP A 229 7.73 -25.63 -3.52
CA ASP A 229 6.49 -25.08 -2.95
C ASP A 229 5.46 -24.66 -4.00
N GLU A 230 5.85 -23.81 -4.95
CA GLU A 230 4.95 -23.27 -5.98
C GLU A 230 4.21 -24.35 -6.77
N PHE A 231 4.88 -25.49 -7.00
CA PHE A 231 4.42 -26.55 -7.92
C PHE A 231 3.98 -27.83 -7.19
N VAL A 232 3.92 -27.84 -5.87
CA VAL A 232 3.47 -29.00 -5.09
C VAL A 232 2.08 -29.42 -5.58
N LEU A 233 1.97 -30.66 -6.05
CA LEU A 233 0.69 -31.24 -6.45
C LEU A 233 -0.26 -31.34 -5.24
N PRO A 234 -1.59 -31.19 -5.45
CA PRO A 234 -2.54 -31.34 -4.36
C PRO A 234 -2.36 -32.64 -3.60
N ALA A 235 -2.17 -32.53 -2.29
CA ALA A 235 -2.07 -33.64 -1.36
C ALA A 235 -3.17 -33.53 -0.29
N VAL A 236 -3.83 -34.65 0.00
CA VAL A 236 -4.91 -34.76 0.97
C VAL A 236 -4.33 -35.30 2.26
N ILE A 237 -4.50 -34.59 3.36
CA ILE A 237 -4.01 -34.99 4.68
C ILE A 237 -5.16 -35.58 5.51
N VAL A 238 -6.34 -34.95 5.45
CA VAL A 238 -7.54 -35.43 6.15
C VAL A 238 -8.62 -35.80 5.10
N PRO A 239 -8.79 -37.08 4.76
CA PRO A 239 -9.67 -37.51 3.67
C PRO A 239 -11.13 -37.07 3.82
N ASN A 240 -11.63 -36.99 5.05
CA ASN A 240 -13.03 -36.66 5.34
C ASN A 240 -13.25 -35.13 5.54
N ALA A 241 -12.24 -34.29 5.31
CA ALA A 241 -12.32 -32.88 5.44
C ALA A 241 -12.62 -32.19 4.08
N THR A 242 -13.41 -32.79 3.24
CA THR A 242 -13.91 -32.21 2.00
C THR A 242 -15.00 -31.19 2.28
N LEU A 243 -15.01 -30.10 1.52
CA LEU A 243 -16.04 -29.06 1.59
C LEU A 243 -17.41 -29.66 1.22
N GLY A 244 -18.37 -29.53 2.12
CA GLY A 244 -19.72 -30.13 2.01
C GLY A 244 -20.88 -29.15 2.15
N ASP A 245 -22.10 -29.63 2.03
CA ASP A 245 -23.30 -28.84 2.24
C ASP A 245 -23.38 -28.33 3.69
N GLY A 246 -23.70 -27.04 3.84
CA GLY A 246 -23.78 -26.41 5.14
C GLY A 246 -22.42 -25.91 5.71
N ASP A 247 -21.31 -26.23 5.06
CA ASP A 247 -20.00 -25.75 5.46
C ASP A 247 -19.82 -24.26 5.12
N GLY A 248 -18.93 -23.57 5.84
CA GLY A 248 -18.49 -22.23 5.53
C GLY A 248 -17.08 -22.21 4.96
N PHE A 249 -16.80 -21.26 4.11
CA PHE A 249 -15.49 -21.08 3.51
C PHE A 249 -15.01 -19.64 3.63
N ILE A 250 -13.81 -19.42 4.15
CA ILE A 250 -13.16 -18.11 4.20
C ILE A 250 -11.86 -18.19 3.42
N PHE A 251 -11.75 -17.37 2.37
CA PHE A 251 -10.51 -17.23 1.60
C PHE A 251 -9.76 -16.02 2.11
N PHE A 252 -8.58 -16.25 2.75
CA PHE A 252 -7.89 -15.19 3.52
C PHE A 252 -6.83 -14.40 2.75
N ASN A 253 -6.72 -14.57 1.43
CA ASN A 253 -5.91 -13.67 0.61
C ASN A 253 -6.52 -12.27 0.61
N PHE A 254 -5.68 -11.24 0.75
CA PHE A 254 -6.12 -9.84 0.65
C PHE A 254 -5.88 -9.22 -0.74
N ARG A 255 -5.05 -9.84 -1.60
CA ARG A 255 -4.85 -9.40 -2.98
C ARG A 255 -5.75 -10.19 -3.92
N SER A 256 -6.50 -9.46 -4.75
CA SER A 256 -7.62 -10.00 -5.53
C SER A 256 -7.23 -10.81 -6.77
N ASP A 257 -6.16 -10.41 -7.49
CA ASP A 257 -5.87 -10.88 -8.85
C ASP A 257 -5.79 -12.41 -8.99
N ARG A 258 -5.23 -13.10 -8.00
CA ARG A 258 -5.09 -14.57 -7.96
C ARG A 258 -6.11 -15.29 -7.06
N ALA A 259 -7.03 -14.53 -6.45
CA ALA A 259 -8.12 -15.10 -5.66
C ALA A 259 -9.38 -15.35 -6.48
N ARG A 260 -9.53 -14.67 -7.63
CA ARG A 260 -10.77 -14.64 -8.41
C ARG A 260 -11.17 -16.01 -8.95
N GLU A 261 -10.24 -16.75 -9.54
CA GLU A 261 -10.57 -17.98 -10.27
C GLU A 261 -11.05 -19.10 -9.35
N ILE A 262 -10.33 -19.36 -8.26
CA ILE A 262 -10.77 -20.39 -7.28
C ILE A 262 -12.06 -19.96 -6.56
N THR A 263 -12.23 -18.66 -6.30
CA THR A 263 -13.48 -18.12 -5.73
C THR A 263 -14.66 -18.35 -6.68
N ARG A 264 -14.49 -18.06 -7.98
CA ARG A 264 -15.52 -18.35 -8.99
C ARG A 264 -15.88 -19.83 -9.02
N ALA A 265 -14.89 -20.71 -8.98
CA ALA A 265 -15.09 -22.15 -9.02
C ALA A 265 -15.86 -22.66 -7.77
N ILE A 266 -15.54 -22.16 -6.59
CA ILE A 266 -16.16 -22.63 -5.34
C ILE A 266 -17.53 -21.98 -5.10
N ALA A 267 -17.65 -20.66 -5.28
CA ALA A 267 -18.76 -19.88 -4.75
C ALA A 267 -19.82 -19.49 -5.80
N LEU A 268 -19.47 -19.36 -7.08
CA LEU A 268 -20.41 -18.79 -8.05
C LEU A 268 -21.23 -19.84 -8.81
N ASP A 269 -22.54 -19.57 -8.90
CA ASP A 269 -23.49 -20.45 -9.61
C ASP A 269 -23.19 -20.52 -11.11
N GLY A 270 -22.89 -19.39 -11.74
CA GLY A 270 -22.64 -19.25 -13.17
C GLY A 270 -21.26 -19.69 -13.63
N PHE A 271 -20.46 -20.35 -12.80
CA PHE A 271 -19.13 -20.82 -13.18
C PHE A 271 -19.18 -21.90 -14.27
N ASN A 272 -18.35 -21.76 -15.29
CA ASN A 272 -18.29 -22.62 -16.47
C ASN A 272 -16.87 -22.96 -16.94
N GLY A 273 -15.84 -22.77 -16.10
CA GLY A 273 -14.45 -23.06 -16.44
C GLY A 273 -14.11 -24.54 -16.57
N PHE A 274 -14.81 -25.40 -15.80
CA PHE A 274 -14.75 -26.88 -15.86
C PHE A 274 -16.02 -27.48 -15.28
N GLU A 275 -16.23 -28.78 -15.45
CA GLU A 275 -17.36 -29.51 -14.89
C GLU A 275 -17.10 -29.82 -13.40
N ARG A 276 -17.92 -29.24 -12.53
CA ARG A 276 -17.81 -29.45 -11.07
C ARG A 276 -18.50 -30.78 -10.68
N ARG A 277 -17.72 -31.78 -10.28
CA ARG A 277 -18.25 -33.10 -9.83
C ARG A 277 -18.99 -33.03 -8.50
N ASN A 278 -18.53 -32.18 -7.62
CA ASN A 278 -19.21 -31.87 -6.35
C ASN A 278 -19.37 -30.35 -6.24
N ARG A 279 -20.59 -29.92 -5.94
CA ARG A 279 -20.91 -28.50 -5.80
C ARG A 279 -21.67 -28.29 -4.50
N PRO A 280 -20.96 -28.12 -3.38
CA PRO A 280 -21.62 -27.99 -2.08
C PRO A 280 -22.41 -26.69 -1.98
N LYS A 281 -23.54 -26.75 -1.28
CA LYS A 281 -24.33 -25.54 -0.91
C LYS A 281 -23.79 -25.00 0.40
N LEU A 282 -22.92 -24.01 0.31
CA LEU A 282 -22.25 -23.43 1.47
C LEU A 282 -23.22 -22.63 2.34
N ALA A 283 -23.06 -22.71 3.66
CA ALA A 283 -23.71 -21.81 4.61
C ALA A 283 -23.20 -20.36 4.43
N GLY A 284 -21.94 -20.20 4.04
CA GLY A 284 -21.36 -18.92 3.70
C GLY A 284 -20.00 -19.04 2.99
N TYR A 285 -19.71 -18.09 2.12
CA TYR A 285 -18.40 -17.84 1.54
C TYR A 285 -17.98 -16.41 1.87
N VAL A 286 -16.77 -16.19 2.35
CA VAL A 286 -16.26 -14.86 2.66
C VAL A 286 -14.95 -14.62 1.91
N CYS A 287 -14.92 -13.53 1.17
CA CYS A 287 -13.70 -12.94 0.63
C CYS A 287 -13.07 -12.04 1.72
N LEU A 288 -11.77 -12.17 1.98
CA LEU A 288 -11.13 -11.29 2.97
C LEU A 288 -11.21 -9.82 2.53
N THR A 289 -10.95 -9.56 1.24
CA THR A 289 -11.10 -8.25 0.59
C THR A 289 -12.00 -8.39 -0.64
N GLU A 290 -12.30 -7.29 -1.32
CA GLU A 290 -13.06 -7.32 -2.57
C GLU A 290 -12.23 -7.91 -3.70
N TYR A 291 -12.60 -9.11 -4.17
CA TYR A 291 -11.91 -9.75 -5.29
C TYR A 291 -12.46 -9.31 -6.64
N ASP A 292 -13.77 -9.10 -6.72
CA ASP A 292 -14.47 -8.59 -7.90
C ASP A 292 -15.87 -8.11 -7.45
N ALA A 293 -16.22 -6.87 -7.78
CA ALA A 293 -17.50 -6.27 -7.40
C ALA A 293 -18.72 -7.00 -7.97
N THR A 294 -18.53 -7.77 -9.07
CA THR A 294 -19.60 -8.52 -9.72
C THR A 294 -19.95 -9.84 -9.02
N PHE A 295 -19.12 -10.30 -8.08
CA PHE A 295 -19.35 -11.59 -7.41
C PHE A 295 -20.54 -11.56 -6.44
N GLY A 296 -20.83 -10.40 -5.86
CA GLY A 296 -21.90 -10.28 -4.87
C GLY A 296 -21.68 -11.09 -3.59
N LEU A 297 -20.44 -11.48 -3.31
CA LEU A 297 -20.06 -12.28 -2.14
C LEU A 297 -19.80 -11.40 -0.92
N PRO A 298 -19.99 -11.91 0.31
CA PRO A 298 -19.60 -11.23 1.54
C PRO A 298 -18.10 -10.90 1.57
N ILE A 299 -17.75 -9.68 1.97
CA ILE A 299 -16.39 -9.14 2.03
C ILE A 299 -16.10 -8.71 3.46
N ALA A 300 -15.08 -9.29 4.09
CA ALA A 300 -14.71 -8.98 5.48
C ALA A 300 -14.10 -7.56 5.60
N PHE A 301 -13.24 -7.20 4.67
CA PHE A 301 -12.60 -5.88 4.59
C PHE A 301 -12.92 -5.25 3.24
N ALA A 302 -14.13 -4.67 3.12
CA ALA A 302 -14.55 -4.00 1.90
C ALA A 302 -13.66 -2.81 1.57
N SER A 303 -13.51 -2.49 0.27
CA SER A 303 -12.81 -1.29 -0.18
C SER A 303 -13.51 -0.05 0.39
N THR A 304 -12.73 0.87 0.94
CA THR A 304 -13.25 2.14 1.45
C THR A 304 -12.97 3.22 0.42
N GLU A 305 -14.01 3.79 -0.16
CA GLU A 305 -13.85 4.98 -0.99
C GLU A 305 -13.27 6.13 -0.15
N LEU A 306 -12.27 6.79 -0.70
CA LEU A 306 -11.64 7.95 -0.05
C LEU A 306 -12.46 9.21 -0.35
N THR A 307 -13.56 9.36 0.38
CA THR A 307 -14.41 10.57 0.32
C THR A 307 -13.81 11.71 1.14
N ASN A 308 -14.23 12.94 0.83
CA ASN A 308 -13.84 14.15 1.56
C ASN A 308 -12.30 14.33 1.67
N ILE A 309 -11.56 14.01 0.59
CA ILE A 309 -10.13 14.28 0.46
C ILE A 309 -9.90 15.74 0.08
N LEU A 310 -8.65 16.21 0.18
CA LEU A 310 -8.31 17.64 0.00
C LEU A 310 -8.88 18.21 -1.31
N GLY A 311 -8.66 17.55 -2.46
CA GLY A 311 -9.13 18.02 -3.76
C GLY A 311 -10.66 18.23 -3.81
N GLY A 312 -11.43 17.30 -3.21
CA GLY A 312 -12.88 17.40 -3.11
C GLY A 312 -13.34 18.52 -2.18
N VAL A 313 -12.67 18.72 -1.04
CA VAL A 313 -12.97 19.81 -0.10
C VAL A 313 -12.74 21.17 -0.74
N LEU A 314 -11.61 21.33 -1.45
CA LEU A 314 -11.29 22.56 -2.19
C LEU A 314 -12.35 22.85 -3.29
N ALA A 315 -12.73 21.82 -4.05
CA ALA A 315 -13.76 21.94 -5.08
C ALA A 315 -15.12 22.36 -4.50
N ASN A 316 -15.53 21.76 -3.38
CA ASN A 316 -16.77 22.10 -2.68
C ASN A 316 -16.75 23.53 -2.12
N ALA A 317 -15.56 24.06 -1.80
CA ALA A 317 -15.36 25.44 -1.40
C ALA A 317 -15.27 26.42 -2.59
N GLY A 318 -15.40 25.93 -3.83
CA GLY A 318 -15.31 26.75 -5.05
C GLY A 318 -13.91 27.25 -5.36
N MET A 319 -12.86 26.63 -4.76
CA MET A 319 -11.47 27.06 -4.95
C MET A 319 -10.89 26.50 -6.26
N LYS A 320 -10.04 27.31 -6.90
CA LYS A 320 -9.25 26.93 -8.06
C LYS A 320 -7.95 26.26 -7.60
N GLN A 321 -7.68 25.06 -8.11
CA GLN A 321 -6.49 24.30 -7.75
C GLN A 321 -5.69 23.87 -8.99
N LEU A 322 -4.38 23.82 -8.86
CA LEU A 322 -3.44 23.38 -9.90
C LEU A 322 -2.66 22.15 -9.42
N ARG A 323 -2.57 21.13 -10.26
CA ARG A 323 -1.65 19.99 -10.13
C ARG A 323 -0.55 20.15 -11.17
N ILE A 324 0.71 20.10 -10.76
CA ILE A 324 1.82 20.28 -11.69
C ILE A 324 3.01 19.40 -11.32
N ALA A 325 3.48 18.65 -12.30
CA ALA A 325 4.68 17.81 -12.21
C ALA A 325 5.19 17.42 -13.60
N GLU A 326 6.38 16.87 -13.67
CA GLU A 326 6.85 16.20 -14.88
C GLU A 326 6.29 14.76 -14.97
N THR A 327 6.42 14.11 -16.15
CA THR A 327 5.76 12.83 -16.50
C THR A 327 5.92 11.76 -15.41
N GLU A 328 7.11 11.60 -14.85
CA GLU A 328 7.42 10.57 -13.84
C GLU A 328 6.57 10.70 -12.56
N LYS A 329 6.16 11.92 -12.23
CA LYS A 329 5.41 12.19 -10.99
C LYS A 329 4.01 12.80 -11.24
N TYR A 330 3.58 12.86 -12.50
CA TYR A 330 2.26 13.42 -12.83
C TYR A 330 1.11 12.61 -12.20
N ALA A 331 1.14 11.28 -12.30
CA ALA A 331 0.13 10.43 -11.68
C ALA A 331 0.09 10.59 -10.16
N HIS A 332 1.23 10.89 -9.53
CA HIS A 332 1.32 11.06 -8.08
C HIS A 332 0.57 12.31 -7.60
N VAL A 333 0.74 13.46 -8.27
CA VAL A 333 0.01 14.70 -7.92
C VAL A 333 -1.45 14.73 -8.43
N THR A 334 -1.85 13.78 -9.26
CA THR A 334 -3.22 13.65 -9.82
C THR A 334 -3.94 12.43 -9.27
N PHE A 335 -3.80 11.28 -9.89
CA PHE A 335 -4.49 10.04 -9.55
C PHE A 335 -4.33 9.63 -8.08
N PHE A 336 -3.09 9.49 -7.60
CA PHE A 336 -2.84 9.06 -6.22
C PHE A 336 -3.25 10.13 -5.20
N PHE A 337 -2.91 11.40 -5.44
CA PHE A 337 -3.31 12.51 -4.57
C PHE A 337 -4.84 12.67 -4.51
N ASN A 338 -5.54 12.29 -5.57
CA ASN A 338 -6.99 12.29 -5.66
C ASN A 338 -7.64 10.97 -5.20
N GLY A 339 -6.93 10.16 -4.41
CA GLY A 339 -7.48 8.96 -3.80
C GLY A 339 -7.79 7.82 -4.77
N GLY A 340 -7.07 7.74 -5.90
CA GLY A 340 -7.29 6.74 -6.94
C GLY A 340 -8.37 7.14 -7.96
N VAL A 341 -8.76 8.42 -7.98
CA VAL A 341 -9.74 8.96 -8.92
C VAL A 341 -9.05 9.69 -10.08
N GLU A 342 -9.23 9.21 -11.31
CA GLU A 342 -8.61 9.81 -12.50
C GLU A 342 -9.25 11.14 -12.90
N THR A 343 -10.57 11.25 -12.71
CA THR A 343 -11.33 12.45 -13.10
C THR A 343 -10.93 13.66 -12.24
N PRO A 344 -10.55 14.80 -12.85
CA PRO A 344 -10.27 16.02 -12.11
C PRO A 344 -11.47 16.50 -11.30
N PHE A 345 -11.25 17.03 -10.11
CA PHE A 345 -12.29 17.71 -9.34
C PHE A 345 -12.71 19.02 -10.01
N PRO A 346 -13.94 19.51 -9.80
CA PRO A 346 -14.33 20.84 -10.25
C PRO A 346 -13.32 21.91 -9.79
N GLY A 347 -12.85 22.73 -10.73
CA GLY A 347 -11.84 23.75 -10.46
C GLY A 347 -10.40 23.24 -10.40
N GLU A 348 -10.13 21.97 -10.69
CA GLU A 348 -8.79 21.38 -10.77
C GLU A 348 -8.25 21.46 -12.20
N ASP A 349 -7.20 22.26 -12.37
CA ASP A 349 -6.38 22.30 -13.58
C ASP A 349 -5.14 21.41 -13.41
N ARG A 350 -4.66 20.84 -14.50
CA ARG A 350 -3.50 19.95 -14.53
C ARG A 350 -2.46 20.42 -15.54
N ALA A 351 -1.19 20.42 -15.14
CA ALA A 351 -0.06 20.73 -16.02
C ALA A 351 0.95 19.59 -16.01
N LEU A 352 1.05 18.90 -17.14
CA LEU A 352 2.01 17.84 -17.38
C LEU A 352 3.19 18.40 -18.18
N ILE A 353 4.38 18.32 -17.62
CA ILE A 353 5.62 18.67 -18.31
C ILE A 353 6.33 17.36 -18.70
N PRO A 354 6.69 17.15 -19.98
CA PRO A 354 7.39 15.94 -20.38
C PRO A 354 8.75 15.82 -19.66
N SER A 355 9.00 14.65 -19.07
CA SER A 355 10.34 14.27 -18.60
C SER A 355 11.32 14.10 -19.79
N PRO A 356 12.63 14.24 -19.60
CA PRO A 356 13.62 14.08 -20.66
C PRO A 356 13.56 12.68 -21.29
N LYS A 357 13.41 12.64 -22.62
CA LYS A 357 13.41 11.37 -23.40
C LYS A 357 14.73 11.12 -24.13
N GLU A 358 15.60 12.12 -24.13
CA GLU A 358 16.90 12.09 -24.82
C GLU A 358 17.99 11.36 -24.04
N VAL A 359 17.74 10.97 -22.79
CA VAL A 359 18.68 10.22 -21.94
C VAL A 359 18.10 8.87 -21.55
N ALA A 360 18.95 7.86 -21.39
CA ALA A 360 18.52 6.52 -20.99
C ALA A 360 18.23 6.43 -19.48
N THR A 361 19.01 7.16 -18.69
CA THR A 361 18.89 7.25 -17.21
C THR A 361 19.10 8.70 -16.77
N TYR A 362 18.46 9.11 -15.66
CA TYR A 362 18.42 10.52 -15.26
C TYR A 362 19.71 11.02 -14.59
N ASP A 363 20.67 10.16 -14.26
CA ASP A 363 22.03 10.59 -13.88
C ASP A 363 22.74 11.34 -15.01
N GLN A 364 22.36 11.11 -16.27
CA GLN A 364 22.88 11.82 -17.46
C GLN A 364 22.29 13.23 -17.62
N LYS A 365 21.17 13.52 -16.95
CA LYS A 365 20.48 14.80 -16.94
C LYS A 365 19.80 15.04 -15.59
N PRO A 366 20.58 15.32 -14.51
CA PRO A 366 20.05 15.38 -13.15
C PRO A 366 19.01 16.48 -12.90
N GLU A 367 19.07 17.58 -13.66
CA GLU A 367 18.06 18.64 -13.62
C GLU A 367 16.69 18.19 -14.16
N MET A 368 16.65 17.08 -14.91
CA MET A 368 15.43 16.53 -15.52
C MET A 368 14.60 17.63 -16.20
N SER A 369 13.35 17.81 -15.82
CA SER A 369 12.50 18.89 -16.29
C SER A 369 12.17 19.97 -15.22
N ALA A 370 12.89 19.99 -14.09
CA ALA A 370 12.57 20.87 -12.96
C ALA A 370 12.49 22.36 -13.36
N PHE A 371 13.41 22.85 -14.19
CA PHE A 371 13.38 24.23 -14.67
C PHE A 371 12.16 24.51 -15.55
N LYS A 372 11.76 23.58 -16.43
CA LYS A 372 10.56 23.71 -17.28
C LYS A 372 9.28 23.68 -16.43
N VAL A 373 9.22 22.82 -15.41
CA VAL A 373 8.13 22.78 -14.43
C VAL A 373 8.02 24.12 -13.73
N THR A 374 9.16 24.68 -13.30
CA THR A 374 9.23 25.99 -12.65
C THR A 374 8.75 27.12 -13.56
N ASP A 375 9.23 27.18 -14.80
CA ASP A 375 8.84 28.21 -15.76
C ASP A 375 7.33 28.16 -16.07
N GLU A 376 6.75 26.95 -16.28
CA GLU A 376 5.32 26.77 -16.47
C GLU A 376 4.52 27.20 -15.24
N LEU A 377 4.99 26.82 -14.03
CA LEU A 377 4.32 27.23 -12.80
C LEU A 377 4.33 28.75 -12.63
N LEU A 378 5.45 29.43 -12.86
CA LEU A 378 5.54 30.88 -12.77
C LEU A 378 4.59 31.57 -13.75
N ALA A 379 4.54 31.09 -15.01
CA ALA A 379 3.60 31.60 -16.01
C ALA A 379 2.12 31.40 -15.60
N ARG A 380 1.80 30.30 -14.90
CA ARG A 380 0.44 30.07 -14.38
C ARG A 380 0.13 30.93 -13.16
N LEU A 381 1.11 31.18 -12.29
CA LEU A 381 0.96 32.11 -11.16
C LEU A 381 0.67 33.54 -11.64
N ASP A 382 1.26 33.98 -12.75
CA ASP A 382 0.98 35.28 -13.36
C ASP A 382 -0.46 35.45 -13.83
N GLN A 383 -1.24 34.35 -14.02
CA GLN A 383 -2.67 34.42 -14.35
C GLN A 383 -3.54 34.84 -13.14
N ASP A 384 -3.02 34.78 -11.93
CA ASP A 384 -3.68 35.21 -10.68
C ASP A 384 -5.05 34.52 -10.41
N ILE A 385 -5.18 33.25 -10.76
CA ILE A 385 -6.46 32.50 -10.67
C ILE A 385 -6.46 31.39 -9.62
N TYR A 386 -5.30 30.85 -9.25
CA TYR A 386 -5.22 29.68 -8.37
C TYR A 386 -5.22 30.06 -6.89
N ASP A 387 -6.00 29.32 -6.10
CA ASP A 387 -6.03 29.41 -4.64
C ASP A 387 -5.07 28.41 -4.01
N VAL A 388 -4.97 27.19 -4.60
CA VAL A 388 -4.11 26.11 -4.11
C VAL A 388 -3.33 25.48 -5.25
N ILE A 389 -2.06 25.16 -4.98
CA ILE A 389 -1.17 24.54 -5.96
C ILE A 389 -0.49 23.34 -5.31
N ILE A 390 -0.48 22.20 -5.99
CA ILE A 390 0.28 20.99 -5.61
C ILE A 390 1.36 20.80 -6.68
N LEU A 391 2.60 20.96 -6.28
CA LEU A 391 3.79 20.84 -7.11
C LEU A 391 4.65 19.67 -6.65
N ASN A 392 5.14 18.86 -7.59
CA ASN A 392 6.15 17.85 -7.30
C ASN A 392 7.38 18.07 -8.19
N PHE A 393 8.58 18.03 -7.57
CA PHE A 393 9.87 17.93 -8.23
C PHE A 393 10.40 16.51 -8.10
N ALA A 394 10.53 15.79 -9.21
CA ALA A 394 10.86 14.35 -9.27
C ALA A 394 12.33 14.02 -9.01
N ASN A 395 13.20 15.01 -9.06
CA ASN A 395 14.64 14.83 -9.29
C ASN A 395 15.36 13.99 -8.23
N CYS A 396 15.16 14.28 -6.94
CA CYS A 396 15.94 13.60 -5.88
C CYS A 396 15.61 12.10 -5.82
N ASP A 397 14.36 11.74 -6.10
CA ASP A 397 13.95 10.34 -6.17
C ASP A 397 14.46 9.67 -7.45
N MET A 398 14.13 10.21 -8.61
CA MET A 398 14.43 9.59 -9.90
C MET A 398 15.93 9.47 -10.17
N VAL A 399 16.71 10.48 -9.78
CA VAL A 399 18.18 10.43 -9.89
C VAL A 399 18.78 9.58 -8.77
N GLY A 400 18.21 9.63 -7.57
CA GLY A 400 18.61 8.78 -6.44
C GLY A 400 18.57 7.29 -6.79
N HIS A 401 17.53 6.85 -7.48
CA HIS A 401 17.39 5.47 -7.96
C HIS A 401 18.53 5.00 -8.88
N THR A 402 19.29 5.91 -9.49
CA THR A 402 20.44 5.53 -10.32
C THR A 402 21.66 5.10 -9.50
N GLY A 403 21.71 5.43 -8.21
CA GLY A 403 22.85 5.17 -7.32
C GLY A 403 24.08 6.02 -7.62
N VAL A 404 23.98 7.04 -8.49
CA VAL A 404 25.08 7.93 -8.89
C VAL A 404 25.09 9.18 -8.01
N GLU A 405 25.83 9.14 -6.89
CA GLU A 405 25.88 10.22 -5.89
C GLU A 405 26.16 11.61 -6.49
N ALA A 406 27.15 11.71 -7.39
CA ALA A 406 27.49 13.00 -8.01
C ALA A 406 26.35 13.58 -8.87
N ALA A 407 25.50 12.73 -9.44
CA ALA A 407 24.31 13.16 -10.17
C ALA A 407 23.18 13.55 -9.19
N ALA A 408 23.00 12.80 -8.12
CA ALA A 408 22.02 13.10 -7.08
C ALA A 408 22.31 14.48 -6.42
N ILE A 409 23.58 14.82 -6.17
CA ILE A 409 23.98 16.16 -5.67
C ILE A 409 23.51 17.25 -6.64
N LYS A 410 23.73 17.10 -7.95
CA LYS A 410 23.28 18.08 -8.96
C LYS A 410 21.76 18.16 -9.05
N ALA A 411 21.07 17.04 -8.89
CA ALA A 411 19.61 17.01 -8.84
C ALA A 411 19.06 17.82 -7.66
N VAL A 412 19.64 17.64 -6.48
CA VAL A 412 19.30 18.40 -5.26
C VAL A 412 19.56 19.91 -5.47
N GLU A 413 20.72 20.29 -6.05
CA GLU A 413 21.06 21.70 -6.33
C GLU A 413 20.08 22.35 -7.35
N ALA A 414 19.67 21.60 -8.38
CA ALA A 414 18.68 22.06 -9.35
C ALA A 414 17.32 22.32 -8.71
N VAL A 415 16.87 21.38 -7.84
CA VAL A 415 15.61 21.52 -7.09
C VAL A 415 15.66 22.70 -6.12
N ASP A 416 16.75 22.91 -5.38
CA ASP A 416 16.91 24.06 -4.50
C ASP A 416 16.78 25.39 -5.26
N SER A 417 17.43 25.49 -6.43
CA SER A 417 17.34 26.68 -7.31
C SER A 417 15.89 26.92 -7.78
N CYS A 418 15.20 25.87 -8.20
CA CYS A 418 13.80 25.96 -8.62
C CYS A 418 12.88 26.34 -7.46
N ALA A 419 13.07 25.72 -6.29
CA ALA A 419 12.32 26.03 -5.07
C ALA A 419 12.48 27.51 -4.68
N GLY A 420 13.69 28.04 -4.76
CA GLY A 420 13.97 29.47 -4.51
C GLY A 420 13.15 30.41 -5.39
N ARG A 421 13.07 30.12 -6.70
CA ARG A 421 12.28 30.89 -7.66
C ARG A 421 10.78 30.83 -7.38
N VAL A 422 10.27 29.64 -7.10
CA VAL A 422 8.83 29.43 -6.81
C VAL A 422 8.42 30.11 -5.52
N VAL A 423 9.21 29.95 -4.45
CA VAL A 423 8.93 30.59 -3.15
C VAL A 423 8.93 32.11 -3.27
N ALA A 424 9.93 32.68 -3.96
CA ALA A 424 10.01 34.13 -4.15
C ALA A 424 8.75 34.67 -4.85
N LYS A 425 8.25 33.97 -5.89
CA LYS A 425 7.04 34.38 -6.61
C LYS A 425 5.80 34.29 -5.74
N VAL A 426 5.63 33.20 -4.99
CA VAL A 426 4.47 33.02 -4.10
C VAL A 426 4.48 34.08 -2.98
N GLN A 427 5.64 34.39 -2.41
CA GLN A 427 5.78 35.48 -1.42
C GLN A 427 5.47 36.85 -1.99
N GLU A 428 5.91 37.14 -3.23
CA GLU A 428 5.55 38.39 -3.94
C GLU A 428 4.03 38.54 -4.06
N MET A 429 3.30 37.45 -4.26
CA MET A 429 1.82 37.43 -4.30
C MET A 429 1.18 37.49 -2.90
N GLY A 430 1.98 37.48 -1.82
CA GLY A 430 1.49 37.41 -0.44
C GLY A 430 0.90 36.07 -0.06
N GLY A 431 1.27 35.02 -0.78
CA GLY A 431 0.90 33.62 -0.52
C GLY A 431 1.83 32.93 0.48
N ALA A 432 1.59 31.64 0.70
CA ALA A 432 2.38 30.79 1.59
C ALA A 432 2.79 29.48 0.88
N VAL A 433 3.92 28.90 1.31
CA VAL A 433 4.42 27.63 0.78
C VAL A 433 4.65 26.65 1.92
N LEU A 434 4.11 25.44 1.77
CA LEU A 434 4.50 24.26 2.54
C LEU A 434 5.49 23.47 1.69
N ILE A 435 6.72 23.28 2.18
CA ILE A 435 7.74 22.48 1.52
C ILE A 435 7.87 21.17 2.30
N THR A 436 7.74 20.03 1.60
CA THR A 436 7.91 18.70 2.19
C THR A 436 8.46 17.73 1.16
N ALA A 437 8.61 16.47 1.54
CA ALA A 437 8.82 15.34 0.64
C ALA A 437 7.84 14.22 1.01
N ASP A 438 7.68 13.26 0.15
CA ASP A 438 6.78 12.10 0.35
C ASP A 438 7.51 10.89 0.93
N HIS A 439 8.82 10.78 0.75
CA HIS A 439 9.74 9.81 1.35
C HIS A 439 11.20 10.27 1.20
N GLY A 440 12.14 9.51 1.76
CA GLY A 440 13.56 9.72 1.56
C GLY A 440 14.13 8.81 0.46
N ASN A 441 15.22 9.26 -0.17
CA ASN A 441 16.01 8.53 -1.16
C ASN A 441 17.43 9.13 -1.24
N ALA A 442 17.56 10.39 -1.73
CA ALA A 442 18.85 11.03 -2.04
C ALA A 442 19.74 11.32 -0.82
N GLU A 443 19.21 11.27 0.39
CA GLU A 443 19.99 11.45 1.63
C GLU A 443 20.78 10.19 2.02
N GLN A 444 20.66 9.09 1.24
CA GLN A 444 21.40 7.86 1.46
C GLN A 444 21.76 7.19 0.13
N MET A 445 22.92 7.53 -0.44
CA MET A 445 23.37 7.05 -1.74
C MET A 445 24.24 5.78 -1.70
N ALA A 446 24.61 5.30 -0.51
CA ALA A 446 25.34 4.05 -0.32
C ALA A 446 24.82 3.26 0.88
N ASP A 447 25.01 1.95 0.81
CA ASP A 447 24.77 1.02 1.95
C ASP A 447 25.94 1.04 2.96
N GLU A 448 25.82 0.27 4.03
CA GLU A 448 26.86 0.13 5.08
C GLU A 448 28.21 -0.41 4.55
N ASN A 449 28.21 -1.02 3.37
CA ASN A 449 29.42 -1.54 2.72
C ASN A 449 29.97 -0.59 1.65
N GLY A 450 29.39 0.61 1.52
CA GLY A 450 29.79 1.60 0.51
C GLY A 450 29.37 1.24 -0.92
N LYS A 451 28.43 0.32 -1.10
CA LYS A 451 27.85 0.01 -2.42
C LYS A 451 26.69 0.97 -2.69
N PRO A 452 26.44 1.31 -3.97
CA PRO A 452 25.32 2.15 -4.33
C PRO A 452 24.01 1.65 -3.73
N PHE A 453 23.30 2.53 -3.04
CA PHE A 453 21.96 2.30 -2.50
C PHE A 453 20.94 3.01 -3.38
N THR A 454 20.00 2.28 -3.95
CA THR A 454 19.06 2.77 -4.96
C THR A 454 17.60 2.68 -4.53
N ALA A 455 17.35 2.23 -3.30
CA ALA A 455 16.00 2.11 -2.74
C ALA A 455 15.62 3.38 -1.95
N HIS A 456 14.33 3.50 -1.64
CA HIS A 456 13.86 4.50 -0.68
C HIS A 456 14.37 4.20 0.72
N THR A 457 14.30 5.20 1.60
CA THR A 457 14.71 5.06 3.00
C THR A 457 13.51 5.11 3.94
N THR A 458 13.72 4.76 5.19
CA THR A 458 12.75 4.97 6.27
C THR A 458 12.93 6.30 7.00
N ASN A 459 13.85 7.12 6.52
CA ASN A 459 14.17 8.41 7.13
C ASN A 459 12.97 9.37 7.06
N PRO A 460 12.82 10.26 8.05
CA PRO A 460 11.81 11.31 8.02
C PRO A 460 12.13 12.37 6.95
N VAL A 461 11.16 13.24 6.70
CA VAL A 461 11.33 14.40 5.80
C VAL A 461 10.99 15.70 6.53
N TRP A 462 11.42 16.84 6.03
CA TRP A 462 11.01 18.13 6.58
C TRP A 462 9.60 18.52 6.11
N LEU A 463 8.85 19.15 7.01
CA LEU A 463 7.81 20.10 6.66
C LEU A 463 8.30 21.49 7.04
N VAL A 464 8.40 22.41 6.07
CA VAL A 464 8.78 23.80 6.28
C VAL A 464 7.61 24.70 5.91
N LEU A 465 7.19 25.57 6.81
CA LEU A 465 6.11 26.54 6.58
C LEU A 465 6.69 27.91 6.21
N VAL A 466 6.81 28.19 4.93
CA VAL A 466 7.27 29.49 4.44
C VAL A 466 6.09 30.45 4.32
N ASP A 467 5.87 31.19 5.39
CA ASP A 467 4.84 32.23 5.53
C ASP A 467 5.37 33.33 6.45
N ASP A 468 5.59 34.52 5.90
CA ASP A 468 6.17 35.64 6.66
C ASP A 468 5.30 36.06 7.85
N SER A 469 3.99 35.88 7.76
CA SER A 469 3.06 36.16 8.85
C SER A 469 3.14 35.17 10.01
N ARG A 470 3.79 34.02 9.81
CA ARG A 470 3.87 32.88 10.73
C ARG A 470 5.29 32.48 11.14
N LYS A 471 6.30 33.31 10.91
CA LYS A 471 7.71 33.02 11.26
C LYS A 471 7.93 32.59 12.72
N GLY A 472 7.14 33.07 13.66
CA GLY A 472 7.24 32.74 15.08
C GLY A 472 6.34 31.57 15.53
N THR A 473 5.67 30.90 14.60
CA THR A 473 4.77 29.76 14.95
C THR A 473 5.58 28.54 15.35
N ILE A 474 5.11 27.83 16.38
CA ILE A 474 5.64 26.53 16.78
C ILE A 474 4.76 25.45 16.15
N LEU A 475 5.34 24.60 15.33
CA LEU A 475 4.65 23.46 14.74
C LEU A 475 4.59 22.30 15.75
N ARG A 476 3.53 21.51 15.68
CA ARG A 476 3.37 20.28 16.47
C ARG A 476 4.46 19.29 16.09
N GLU A 477 5.11 18.72 17.08
CA GLU A 477 6.09 17.65 16.90
C GLU A 477 5.43 16.34 16.46
N SER A 478 6.24 15.41 15.94
CA SER A 478 5.82 14.05 15.57
C SER A 478 4.74 13.97 14.49
N GLY A 479 4.82 14.82 13.46
CA GLY A 479 3.92 14.79 12.30
C GLY A 479 4.11 13.57 11.38
N ARG A 480 3.17 13.43 10.44
CA ARG A 480 3.18 12.44 9.36
C ARG A 480 2.52 13.04 8.11
N LEU A 481 2.64 12.37 6.95
CA LEU A 481 2.10 12.90 5.68
C LEU A 481 0.59 13.19 5.73
N ALA A 482 -0.17 12.38 6.46
CA ALA A 482 -1.60 12.56 6.64
C ALA A 482 -2.00 13.89 7.35
N ASP A 483 -1.05 14.57 7.99
CA ASP A 483 -1.28 15.81 8.72
C ASP A 483 -1.19 17.06 7.80
N ILE A 484 -0.71 16.89 6.57
CA ILE A 484 -0.49 18.00 5.62
C ILE A 484 -1.83 18.59 5.15
N ALA A 485 -2.78 17.78 4.67
CA ALA A 485 -4.09 18.28 4.23
C ALA A 485 -4.85 19.00 5.35
N PRO A 486 -4.97 18.49 6.58
CA PRO A 486 -5.52 19.22 7.72
C PRO A 486 -4.81 20.55 7.99
N THR A 487 -3.48 20.59 7.86
CA THR A 487 -2.68 21.84 8.01
C THR A 487 -3.04 22.84 6.93
N MET A 488 -3.13 22.41 5.67
CA MET A 488 -3.56 23.25 4.55
C MET A 488 -4.97 23.80 4.75
N LEU A 489 -5.92 22.94 5.15
CA LEU A 489 -7.30 23.40 5.40
C LEU A 489 -7.36 24.45 6.52
N LYS A 490 -6.60 24.25 7.60
CA LYS A 490 -6.49 25.25 8.67
C LYS A 490 -5.92 26.58 8.19
N MET A 491 -4.88 26.55 7.33
CA MET A 491 -4.31 27.78 6.71
C MET A 491 -5.32 28.48 5.81
N LEU A 492 -6.16 27.76 5.12
CA LEU A 492 -7.20 28.28 4.23
C LEU A 492 -8.48 28.71 4.98
N GLY A 493 -8.58 28.44 6.28
CA GLY A 493 -9.79 28.71 7.06
C GLY A 493 -10.97 27.81 6.70
N LEU A 494 -10.70 26.62 6.16
CA LEU A 494 -11.72 25.63 5.79
C LEU A 494 -11.89 24.60 6.90
N PRO A 495 -13.12 24.08 7.09
CA PRO A 495 -13.39 23.03 8.07
C PRO A 495 -12.73 21.71 7.63
N GLN A 496 -12.14 21.01 8.60
CA GLN A 496 -11.62 19.67 8.39
C GLN A 496 -12.77 18.65 8.41
N PRO A 497 -12.93 17.82 7.35
CA PRO A 497 -13.91 16.72 7.36
C PRO A 497 -13.59 15.69 8.45
N LYS A 498 -14.63 15.05 8.99
CA LYS A 498 -14.48 14.01 10.03
C LYS A 498 -13.70 12.77 9.53
N GLU A 499 -13.72 12.52 8.23
CA GLU A 499 -12.98 11.42 7.58
C GLU A 499 -11.48 11.69 7.54
N MET A 500 -11.03 12.94 7.61
CA MET A 500 -9.61 13.27 7.76
C MET A 500 -9.18 13.07 9.20
N SER A 501 -8.51 11.95 9.48
CA SER A 501 -7.99 11.61 10.81
C SER A 501 -6.59 12.17 11.10
N GLY A 502 -5.99 12.86 10.13
CA GLY A 502 -4.77 13.63 10.33
C GLY A 502 -5.04 14.84 11.25
N GLU A 503 -4.01 15.33 11.90
CA GLU A 503 -4.09 16.48 12.80
C GLU A 503 -3.24 17.63 12.27
N SER A 504 -3.80 18.83 12.23
CA SER A 504 -3.01 20.01 11.80
C SER A 504 -1.74 20.16 12.63
N LEU A 505 -0.65 20.51 11.95
CA LEU A 505 0.66 20.80 12.56
C LEU A 505 0.79 22.25 13.07
N LEU A 506 -0.24 23.08 12.80
CA LEU A 506 -0.37 24.46 13.29
C LEU A 506 -1.09 24.51 14.62
#